data_1265161630eb6ee8fa2149a877add540
#
_entry.id   1265161630eb6ee8fa2149a877add540
#
_cell.length_a   1.000
_cell.length_b   1.000
_cell.length_c   1.000
_cell.angle_alpha   90.00
_cell.angle_beta   90.00
_cell.angle_gamma   90.00
#
_symmetry.space_group_name_H-M   'P 1'
#
loop_
_entity.id
_entity.type
_entity.pdbx_description
1 polymer ?
#
loop_
_entity_poly.entity_id
_entity_poly.type
_entity_poly.pdbx_seq_one_letter_code
_entity_poly.pdbx_strand_id
1 'polypeptide(L)'
;MKFEILVYCFMSNHVHMLIKENNDGEISLIMKRLLTKYARWYNIKYQRSGALIANRYKSQPIEVDNYFLAVVRYIHQNPVRAKMAENPEDYKWSSYNYYVNKDSGIVDTEFVLGMINADEFKEFHKLAEEKIFLVDDKVKITDEKIRRDIIKRYNIEPKQIGAFDKEKRNMILRELKNCYSIRQIERVIGISRGIVHKS
;
A
#
# COMPACT_ATOMS: atom_id res chain seq x y z
N MET A 1 -14.85 -3.10 -21.27
CA MET A 1 -14.32 -2.99 -19.91
C MET A 1 -14.17 -1.52 -19.61
N LYS A 2 -14.92 -1.02 -18.70
CA LYS A 2 -14.85 0.37 -18.22
C LYS A 2 -14.31 0.30 -16.79
N PHE A 3 -13.48 1.22 -16.40
CA PHE A 3 -12.99 1.43 -15.04
C PHE A 3 -12.68 2.92 -14.88
N GLU A 4 -12.69 3.39 -13.66
CA GLU A 4 -12.43 4.78 -13.34
C GLU A 4 -11.11 4.85 -12.57
N ILE A 5 -10.24 5.79 -12.98
CA ILE A 5 -9.04 6.11 -12.21
C ILE A 5 -9.42 7.23 -11.27
N LEU A 6 -9.43 6.94 -9.98
CA LEU A 6 -9.75 7.93 -8.96
C LEU A 6 -8.49 8.71 -8.56
N VAL A 7 -7.40 8.01 -8.26
CA VAL A 7 -6.16 8.66 -7.81
C VAL A 7 -4.96 7.96 -8.43
N TYR A 8 -3.91 8.71 -8.74
CA TYR A 8 -2.62 8.13 -9.08
C TYR A 8 -1.44 8.98 -8.58
N CYS A 9 -0.31 8.32 -8.44
CA CYS A 9 0.99 8.95 -8.25
C CYS A 9 2.07 8.07 -8.91
N PHE A 10 2.73 8.63 -9.94
CA PHE A 10 3.86 7.98 -10.62
C PHE A 10 5.15 8.35 -9.90
N MET A 11 5.70 7.40 -9.15
CA MET A 11 6.99 7.55 -8.49
C MET A 11 8.13 7.14 -9.46
N SER A 12 9.38 7.35 -9.08
CA SER A 12 10.54 7.05 -9.93
C SER A 12 10.65 5.56 -10.33
N ASN A 13 10.19 4.65 -9.50
CA ASN A 13 10.36 3.21 -9.67
C ASN A 13 9.08 2.38 -9.42
N HIS A 14 8.00 3.00 -9.04
CA HIS A 14 6.70 2.37 -8.82
C HIS A 14 5.55 3.35 -9.02
N VAL A 15 4.34 2.83 -9.03
CA VAL A 15 3.12 3.61 -9.23
C VAL A 15 2.11 3.22 -8.16
N HIS A 16 1.49 4.22 -7.55
CA HIS A 16 0.28 4.06 -6.75
C HIS A 16 -0.93 4.46 -7.58
N MET A 17 -1.99 3.67 -7.52
CA MET A 17 -3.25 3.97 -8.18
C MET A 17 -4.42 3.52 -7.33
N LEU A 18 -5.46 4.33 -7.29
CA LEU A 18 -6.77 3.97 -6.78
C LEU A 18 -7.72 3.86 -7.98
N ILE A 19 -8.21 2.66 -8.20
CA ILE A 19 -9.04 2.32 -9.36
C ILE A 19 -10.37 1.80 -8.85
N LYS A 20 -11.46 2.33 -9.40
CA LYS A 20 -12.80 1.79 -9.22
C LYS A 20 -13.11 0.91 -10.41
N GLU A 21 -13.32 -0.38 -10.15
CA GLU A 21 -13.77 -1.34 -11.15
C GLU A 21 -15.30 -1.34 -11.23
N ASN A 22 -15.85 -1.61 -12.42
CA ASN A 22 -17.29 -1.63 -12.60
C ASN A 22 -17.90 -2.97 -12.23
N ASN A 23 -17.13 -4.04 -12.36
CA ASN A 23 -17.53 -5.39 -11.93
C ASN A 23 -16.42 -6.00 -11.09
N ASP A 24 -16.80 -6.73 -10.07
CA ASP A 24 -15.88 -7.38 -9.14
C ASP A 24 -14.88 -8.28 -9.86
N GLY A 25 -13.60 -8.12 -9.52
CA GLY A 25 -12.51 -8.96 -10.04
C GLY A 25 -11.93 -8.54 -11.38
N GLU A 26 -12.39 -7.44 -11.98
CA GLU A 26 -11.82 -6.91 -13.23
C GLU A 26 -10.40 -6.36 -13.09
N ILE A 27 -9.96 -6.01 -11.86
CA ILE A 27 -8.63 -5.41 -11.63
C ILE A 27 -7.50 -6.22 -12.25
N SER A 28 -7.58 -7.54 -12.21
CA SER A 28 -6.55 -8.41 -12.80
C SER A 28 -6.43 -8.24 -14.32
N LEU A 29 -7.54 -8.08 -15.00
CA LEU A 29 -7.60 -7.89 -16.45
C LEU A 29 -7.18 -6.46 -16.82
N ILE A 30 -7.61 -5.47 -16.03
CA ILE A 30 -7.20 -4.07 -16.17
C ILE A 30 -5.68 -3.98 -16.09
N MET A 31 -5.09 -4.48 -15.02
CA MET A 31 -3.65 -4.42 -14.79
C MET A 31 -2.87 -5.21 -15.85
N LYS A 32 -3.32 -6.40 -16.23
CA LYS A 32 -2.69 -7.16 -17.31
C LYS A 32 -2.61 -6.35 -18.61
N ARG A 33 -3.72 -5.73 -19.02
CA ARG A 33 -3.76 -4.94 -20.27
C ARG A 33 -2.91 -3.69 -20.17
N LEU A 34 -3.00 -2.95 -19.05
CA LEU A 34 -2.25 -1.71 -18.82
C LEU A 34 -0.74 -1.98 -18.84
N LEU A 35 -0.28 -2.93 -18.03
CA LEU A 35 1.14 -3.23 -17.89
C LEU A 35 1.74 -3.82 -19.18
N THR A 36 0.98 -4.68 -19.89
CA THR A 36 1.42 -5.23 -21.17
C THR A 36 1.59 -4.14 -22.25
N LYS A 37 0.60 -3.24 -22.37
CA LYS A 37 0.67 -2.12 -23.30
C LYS A 37 1.83 -1.19 -22.99
N TYR A 38 2.01 -0.84 -21.70
CA TYR A 38 3.08 0.04 -21.25
C TYR A 38 4.45 -0.59 -21.50
N ALA A 39 4.65 -1.84 -21.14
CA ALA A 39 5.92 -2.55 -21.34
C ALA A 39 6.28 -2.64 -22.83
N ARG A 40 5.29 -2.95 -23.69
CA ARG A 40 5.51 -2.97 -25.15
C ARG A 40 5.90 -1.59 -25.70
N TRP A 41 5.14 -0.55 -25.34
CA TRP A 41 5.44 0.82 -25.75
C TRP A 41 6.84 1.26 -25.30
N TYR A 42 7.18 1.00 -24.03
CA TYR A 42 8.46 1.38 -23.46
C TYR A 42 9.63 0.68 -24.16
N ASN A 43 9.52 -0.65 -24.37
CA ASN A 43 10.57 -1.42 -25.03
C ASN A 43 10.77 -0.97 -26.48
N ILE A 44 9.71 -0.67 -27.21
CA ILE A 44 9.82 -0.11 -28.58
C ILE A 44 10.48 1.25 -28.54
N LYS A 45 10.00 2.17 -27.69
CA LYS A 45 10.49 3.56 -27.62
C LYS A 45 11.97 3.63 -27.29
N TYR A 46 12.43 2.78 -26.39
CA TYR A 46 13.81 2.78 -25.88
C TYR A 46 14.67 1.63 -26.44
N GLN A 47 14.20 0.96 -27.50
CA GLN A 47 14.91 -0.14 -28.18
C GLN A 47 15.42 -1.22 -27.20
N ARG A 48 14.58 -1.57 -26.22
CA ARG A 48 14.89 -2.58 -25.21
C ARG A 48 14.18 -3.90 -25.49
N SER A 49 14.79 -4.98 -25.02
CA SER A 49 14.19 -6.31 -24.97
C SER A 49 14.06 -6.80 -23.50
N GLY A 50 13.17 -7.76 -23.28
CA GLY A 50 12.96 -8.38 -21.96
C GLY A 50 11.94 -7.69 -21.09
N ALA A 51 11.79 -8.19 -19.85
CA ALA A 51 10.82 -7.69 -18.90
C ALA A 51 11.14 -6.27 -18.42
N LEU A 52 10.14 -5.39 -18.47
CA LEU A 52 10.22 -4.05 -17.91
C LEU A 52 9.81 -4.02 -16.44
N ILE A 53 8.81 -4.80 -16.09
CA ILE A 53 8.19 -4.82 -14.76
C ILE A 53 8.67 -6.07 -14.06
N ALA A 54 9.41 -5.89 -12.95
CA ALA A 54 10.09 -6.97 -12.24
C ALA A 54 9.13 -7.87 -11.46
N ASN A 55 8.05 -7.30 -10.92
CA ASN A 55 7.14 -8.00 -10.03
C ASN A 55 5.69 -7.83 -10.48
N ARG A 56 4.85 -8.76 -10.01
CA ARG A 56 3.42 -8.63 -10.15
C ARG A 56 2.91 -7.40 -9.37
N TYR A 57 1.88 -6.73 -9.89
CA TYR A 57 1.20 -5.69 -9.12
C TYR A 57 0.62 -6.26 -7.82
N LYS A 58 0.46 -5.42 -6.82
CA LYS A 58 -0.25 -5.74 -5.59
C LYS A 58 -1.53 -4.92 -5.58
N SER A 59 -2.61 -5.50 -5.11
CA SER A 59 -3.89 -4.81 -4.94
C SER A 59 -4.48 -5.13 -3.58
N GLN A 60 -5.21 -4.18 -3.04
CA GLN A 60 -5.98 -4.29 -1.82
C GLN A 60 -7.34 -3.64 -2.08
N PRO A 61 -8.45 -4.34 -1.80
CA PRO A 61 -9.76 -3.72 -1.86
C PRO A 61 -9.87 -2.64 -0.78
N ILE A 62 -10.51 -1.53 -1.13
CA ILE A 62 -10.73 -0.40 -0.23
C ILE A 62 -12.21 -0.09 -0.26
N GLU A 63 -12.86 -0.23 0.88
CA GLU A 63 -14.24 0.16 1.06
C GLU A 63 -14.35 1.67 1.21
N VAL A 64 -15.52 2.21 0.84
CA VAL A 64 -15.78 3.65 0.88
C VAL A 64 -16.16 4.05 2.30
N ASP A 65 -15.18 4.44 3.07
CA ASP A 65 -15.29 4.92 4.45
C ASP A 65 -14.22 5.98 4.76
N ASN A 66 -14.01 6.29 6.01
CA ASN A 66 -12.96 7.21 6.45
C ASN A 66 -11.55 6.75 6.00
N TYR A 67 -11.34 5.45 5.82
CA TYR A 67 -10.10 4.90 5.32
C TYR A 67 -9.87 5.23 3.84
N PHE A 68 -10.94 5.33 3.03
CA PHE A 68 -10.85 5.69 1.62
C PHE A 68 -10.18 7.05 1.39
N LEU A 69 -10.67 8.10 2.05
CA LEU A 69 -10.07 9.44 1.95
C LEU A 69 -8.63 9.47 2.46
N ALA A 70 -8.35 8.70 3.51
CA ALA A 70 -6.99 8.55 4.01
C ALA A 70 -6.04 7.91 2.98
N VAL A 71 -6.53 6.93 2.19
CA VAL A 71 -5.76 6.35 1.08
C VAL A 71 -5.55 7.37 -0.06
N VAL A 72 -6.56 8.18 -0.38
CA VAL A 72 -6.43 9.27 -1.36
C VAL A 72 -5.29 10.21 -0.96
N ARG A 73 -5.30 10.69 0.29
CA ARG A 73 -4.24 11.53 0.85
C ARG A 73 -2.88 10.84 0.83
N TYR A 74 -2.83 9.60 1.28
CA TYR A 74 -1.61 8.79 1.28
C TYR A 74 -0.96 8.75 -0.10
N ILE A 75 -1.72 8.45 -1.16
CA ILE A 75 -1.19 8.36 -2.52
C ILE A 75 -0.62 9.71 -2.97
N HIS A 76 -1.31 10.81 -2.71
CA HIS A 76 -0.84 12.14 -3.09
C HIS A 76 0.36 12.63 -2.27
N GLN A 77 0.50 12.19 -1.03
CA GLN A 77 1.62 12.56 -0.18
C GLN A 77 2.90 11.70 -0.39
N ASN A 78 2.83 10.63 -1.18
CA ASN A 78 4.01 9.79 -1.45
C ASN A 78 5.26 10.57 -1.91
N PRO A 79 5.16 11.52 -2.86
CA PRO A 79 6.32 12.30 -3.29
C PRO A 79 6.93 13.15 -2.17
N VAL A 80 6.09 13.72 -1.31
CA VAL A 80 6.52 14.53 -0.17
C VAL A 80 7.26 13.64 0.85
N ARG A 81 6.70 12.49 1.17
CA ARG A 81 7.34 11.49 2.07
C ARG A 81 8.66 10.98 1.52
N ALA A 82 8.75 10.83 0.20
CA ALA A 82 9.97 10.44 -0.50
C ALA A 82 10.95 11.62 -0.69
N LYS A 83 10.61 12.82 -0.20
CA LYS A 83 11.41 14.06 -0.37
C LYS A 83 11.67 14.42 -1.84
N MET A 84 10.73 14.10 -2.71
CA MET A 84 10.76 14.43 -4.14
C MET A 84 10.04 15.75 -4.45
N ALA A 85 9.23 16.24 -3.52
CA ALA A 85 8.51 17.50 -3.55
C ALA A 85 8.32 18.03 -2.13
N GLU A 86 8.11 19.33 -1.96
CA GLU A 86 7.79 19.94 -0.65
C GLU A 86 6.31 19.77 -0.33
N ASN A 87 5.45 19.95 -1.32
CA ASN A 87 4.00 19.80 -1.20
C ASN A 87 3.47 18.88 -2.29
N PRO A 88 2.27 18.25 -2.11
CA PRO A 88 1.67 17.41 -3.14
C PRO A 88 1.42 18.15 -4.47
N GLU A 89 1.11 19.45 -4.41
CA GLU A 89 0.87 20.30 -5.59
C GLU A 89 2.09 20.53 -6.46
N ASP A 90 3.29 20.44 -5.88
CA ASP A 90 4.57 20.62 -6.59
C ASP A 90 4.94 19.40 -7.44
N TYR A 91 4.24 18.28 -7.23
CA TYR A 91 4.55 17.03 -7.93
C TYR A 91 3.63 16.78 -9.12
N LYS A 92 4.09 17.17 -10.30
CA LYS A 92 3.32 17.08 -11.55
C LYS A 92 2.90 15.67 -12.00
N TRP A 93 3.50 14.62 -11.44
CA TRP A 93 3.24 13.23 -11.81
C TRP A 93 2.23 12.56 -10.86
N SER A 94 1.43 13.34 -10.17
CA SER A 94 0.30 12.88 -9.36
C SER A 94 -1.01 13.48 -9.84
N SER A 95 -2.12 12.87 -9.42
CA SER A 95 -3.45 13.39 -9.72
C SER A 95 -3.91 14.52 -8.81
N TYR A 96 -3.09 14.97 -7.85
CA TYR A 96 -3.48 15.99 -6.87
C TYR A 96 -4.04 17.27 -7.52
N ASN A 97 -3.35 17.78 -8.53
CA ASN A 97 -3.72 19.04 -9.18
C ASN A 97 -5.05 18.98 -9.96
N TYR A 98 -5.52 17.80 -10.39
CA TYR A 98 -6.86 17.67 -10.97
C TYR A 98 -7.96 17.99 -9.97
N TYR A 99 -7.77 17.67 -8.70
CA TYR A 99 -8.71 17.95 -7.62
C TYR A 99 -8.72 19.42 -7.23
N VAL A 100 -7.56 20.04 -7.22
CA VAL A 100 -7.38 21.43 -6.78
C VAL A 100 -7.78 22.44 -7.86
N ASN A 101 -7.37 22.19 -9.11
CA ASN A 101 -7.58 23.10 -10.22
C ASN A 101 -8.88 22.81 -11.00
N LYS A 102 -9.55 21.70 -10.67
CA LYS A 102 -10.73 21.21 -11.40
C LYS A 102 -10.44 20.98 -12.88
N ASP A 103 -9.22 20.54 -13.19
CA ASP A 103 -8.82 20.22 -14.54
C ASP A 103 -9.50 18.94 -15.03
N SER A 104 -9.87 18.88 -16.29
CA SER A 104 -10.33 17.65 -16.92
C SER A 104 -9.15 16.77 -17.32
N GLY A 105 -9.23 15.47 -17.07
CA GLY A 105 -8.16 14.53 -17.39
C GLY A 105 -8.63 13.08 -17.36
N ILE A 106 -7.69 12.20 -17.10
CA ILE A 106 -7.96 10.76 -17.01
C ILE A 106 -8.51 10.33 -15.64
N VAL A 107 -8.65 11.28 -14.70
CA VAL A 107 -9.06 11.04 -13.33
C VAL A 107 -10.52 11.43 -13.17
N ASP A 108 -11.31 10.53 -12.63
CA ASP A 108 -12.66 10.85 -12.15
C ASP A 108 -12.55 11.52 -10.76
N THR A 109 -12.66 12.83 -10.75
CA THR A 109 -12.61 13.62 -9.52
C THR A 109 -13.97 13.73 -8.83
N GLU A 110 -15.08 13.52 -9.54
CA GLU A 110 -16.44 13.73 -9.02
C GLU A 110 -16.73 12.80 -7.85
N PHE A 111 -16.27 11.57 -7.94
CA PHE A 111 -16.48 10.58 -6.87
C PHE A 111 -15.86 11.02 -5.54
N VAL A 112 -14.63 11.49 -5.54
CA VAL A 112 -13.93 11.95 -4.33
C VAL A 112 -14.45 13.32 -3.89
N LEU A 113 -14.68 14.26 -4.82
CA LEU A 113 -15.20 15.60 -4.51
C LEU A 113 -16.67 15.58 -4.09
N GLY A 114 -17.38 14.48 -4.30
CA GLY A 114 -18.70 14.24 -3.71
C GLY A 114 -18.65 13.93 -2.20
N MET A 115 -17.50 13.53 -1.69
CA MET A 115 -17.29 13.22 -0.25
C MET A 115 -16.66 14.40 0.50
N ILE A 116 -15.83 15.19 -0.18
CA ILE A 116 -15.06 16.30 0.39
C ILE A 116 -14.93 17.39 -0.66
N ASN A 117 -15.25 18.63 -0.33
CA ASN A 117 -15.09 19.73 -1.28
C ASN A 117 -13.61 20.09 -1.53
N ALA A 118 -13.33 20.88 -2.57
CA ALA A 118 -11.97 21.18 -3.01
C ALA A 118 -11.13 21.92 -1.94
N ASP A 119 -11.75 22.79 -1.14
CA ASP A 119 -11.04 23.53 -0.09
C ASP A 119 -10.76 22.63 1.11
N GLU A 120 -11.73 21.85 1.53
CA GLU A 120 -11.55 20.81 2.55
C GLU A 120 -10.50 19.76 2.12
N PHE A 121 -10.48 19.42 0.82
CA PHE A 121 -9.49 18.49 0.26
C PHE A 121 -8.06 19.02 0.44
N LYS A 122 -7.82 20.31 0.20
CA LYS A 122 -6.51 20.93 0.45
C LYS A 122 -6.12 20.88 1.93
N GLU A 123 -7.04 21.28 2.82
CA GLU A 123 -6.80 21.25 4.26
C GLU A 123 -6.58 19.82 4.77
N PHE A 124 -7.35 18.87 4.26
CA PHE A 124 -7.19 17.46 4.60
C PHE A 124 -5.81 16.92 4.24
N HIS A 125 -5.21 17.37 3.13
CA HIS A 125 -3.86 16.97 2.74
C HIS A 125 -2.75 17.62 3.57
N LYS A 126 -3.04 18.69 4.31
CA LYS A 126 -2.09 19.31 5.25
C LYS A 126 -2.02 18.60 6.60
N LEU A 127 -3.03 17.80 6.94
CA LEU A 127 -3.06 17.08 8.21
C LEU A 127 -1.92 16.08 8.29
N ALA A 128 -1.34 15.95 9.49
CA ALA A 128 -0.35 14.92 9.77
C ALA A 128 -0.96 13.52 9.52
N GLU A 129 -0.18 12.65 8.90
CA GLU A 129 -0.64 11.32 8.55
C GLU A 129 -0.96 10.46 9.77
N GLU A 130 -2.17 9.93 9.82
CA GLU A 130 -2.40 8.68 10.53
C GLU A 130 -1.70 7.55 9.75
N LYS A 131 -1.13 6.59 10.47
CA LYS A 131 -0.40 5.46 9.86
C LYS A 131 -1.34 4.62 8.99
N ILE A 132 -1.32 4.87 7.69
CA ILE A 132 -2.02 4.03 6.72
C ILE A 132 -1.07 2.91 6.31
N PHE A 133 -1.44 1.69 6.62
CA PHE A 133 -0.70 0.50 6.21
C PHE A 133 -1.25 -0.04 4.88
N LEU A 134 -0.88 0.58 3.76
CA LEU A 134 -1.09 -0.04 2.46
C LEU A 134 -0.11 -1.21 2.24
N VAL A 135 -0.48 -2.10 1.33
CA VAL A 135 0.28 -3.34 1.05
C VAL A 135 1.77 -3.09 0.72
N ASP A 136 2.11 -1.89 0.24
CA ASP A 136 3.49 -1.52 -0.07
C ASP A 136 4.23 -0.83 1.09
N ASP A 137 3.51 -0.29 2.05
CA ASP A 137 4.06 0.22 3.31
C ASP A 137 4.28 -0.89 4.34
N LYS A 138 4.47 -2.09 3.92
CA LYS A 138 5.29 -2.96 4.76
C LYS A 138 6.64 -2.26 4.86
N VAL A 139 6.72 -1.23 5.72
CA VAL A 139 7.95 -0.87 6.43
C VAL A 139 8.62 -2.20 6.60
N LYS A 140 9.84 -2.38 6.08
CA LYS A 140 10.61 -3.59 6.37
C LYS A 140 10.65 -3.66 7.88
N ILE A 141 9.64 -4.35 8.45
CA ILE A 141 9.55 -4.52 9.89
C ILE A 141 10.80 -5.32 10.19
N THR A 142 11.79 -4.61 10.72
CA THR A 142 13.07 -5.23 11.05
C THR A 142 12.83 -6.23 12.17
N ASP A 143 13.63 -7.28 12.20
CA ASP A 143 13.56 -8.29 13.26
C ASP A 143 13.70 -7.66 14.65
N GLU A 144 14.46 -6.56 14.74
CA GLU A 144 14.57 -5.76 15.98
C GLU A 144 13.28 -5.06 16.38
N LYS A 145 12.51 -4.58 15.42
CA LYS A 145 11.20 -3.98 15.72
C LYS A 145 10.24 -5.05 16.23
N ILE A 146 10.22 -6.23 15.61
CA ILE A 146 9.39 -7.36 16.05
C ILE A 146 9.79 -7.78 17.46
N ARG A 147 11.10 -7.88 17.76
CA ARG A 147 11.59 -8.15 19.10
C ARG A 147 11.08 -7.16 20.12
N ARG A 148 11.23 -5.86 19.86
CA ARG A 148 10.76 -4.81 20.76
C ARG A 148 9.26 -4.87 20.99
N ASP A 149 8.47 -5.14 19.96
CA ASP A 149 7.03 -5.25 20.04
C ASP A 149 6.60 -6.47 20.87
N ILE A 150 7.29 -7.62 20.74
CA ILE A 150 7.06 -8.81 21.56
C ILE A 150 7.40 -8.53 23.02
N ILE A 151 8.56 -7.96 23.30
CA ILE A 151 8.98 -7.61 24.67
C ILE A 151 8.00 -6.62 25.29
N LYS A 152 7.60 -5.59 24.56
CA LYS A 152 6.65 -4.58 25.05
C LYS A 152 5.26 -5.15 25.34
N ARG A 153 4.78 -6.08 24.51
CA ARG A 153 3.42 -6.63 24.59
C ARG A 153 3.30 -7.76 25.61
N TYR A 154 4.29 -8.62 25.68
CA TYR A 154 4.23 -9.84 26.50
C TYR A 154 5.23 -9.87 27.67
N ASN A 155 6.12 -8.89 27.74
CA ASN A 155 7.22 -8.81 28.72
C ASN A 155 8.11 -10.05 28.75
N ILE A 156 8.40 -10.63 27.57
CA ILE A 156 9.21 -11.84 27.39
C ILE A 156 10.18 -11.69 26.22
N GLU A 157 11.29 -12.37 26.26
CA GLU A 157 12.18 -12.50 25.11
C GLU A 157 11.54 -13.41 24.04
N PRO A 158 11.62 -13.05 22.73
CA PRO A 158 11.00 -13.83 21.66
C PRO A 158 11.29 -15.32 21.69
N LYS A 159 12.52 -15.71 21.98
CA LYS A 159 12.94 -17.11 22.03
C LYS A 159 12.27 -17.91 23.14
N GLN A 160 11.79 -17.28 24.20
CA GLN A 160 11.08 -17.92 25.31
C GLN A 160 9.70 -18.44 24.91
N ILE A 161 9.11 -17.89 23.82
CA ILE A 161 7.80 -18.34 23.31
C ILE A 161 7.84 -19.85 22.96
N GLY A 162 8.97 -20.34 22.48
CA GLY A 162 9.16 -21.76 22.17
C GLY A 162 9.04 -22.71 23.36
N ALA A 163 9.38 -22.23 24.55
CA ALA A 163 9.35 -22.99 25.79
C ALA A 163 7.98 -23.05 26.48
N PHE A 164 7.00 -22.25 26.04
CA PHE A 164 5.65 -22.27 26.58
C PHE A 164 4.90 -23.55 26.20
N ASP A 165 3.90 -23.89 27.01
CA ASP A 165 2.93 -24.91 26.65
C ASP A 165 2.25 -24.61 25.31
N LYS A 166 1.64 -25.64 24.72
CA LYS A 166 1.07 -25.55 23.36
C LYS A 166 -0.04 -24.48 23.25
N GLU A 167 -0.86 -24.33 24.30
CA GLU A 167 -2.01 -23.41 24.27
C GLU A 167 -1.54 -21.96 24.30
N LYS A 168 -0.72 -21.61 25.26
CA LYS A 168 -0.17 -20.26 25.44
C LYS A 168 0.69 -19.85 24.24
N ARG A 169 1.54 -20.76 23.76
CA ARG A 169 2.33 -20.53 22.56
C ARG A 169 1.47 -20.25 21.34
N ASN A 170 0.45 -21.07 21.09
CA ASN A 170 -0.42 -20.89 19.93
C ASN A 170 -1.26 -19.62 20.02
N MET A 171 -1.69 -19.21 21.19
CA MET A 171 -2.37 -17.93 21.39
C MET A 171 -1.47 -16.76 20.94
N ILE A 172 -0.25 -16.71 21.43
CA ILE A 172 0.71 -15.66 21.07
C ILE A 172 1.02 -15.69 19.55
N LEU A 173 1.22 -16.88 18.97
CA LEU A 173 1.51 -17.02 17.55
C LEU A 173 0.34 -16.57 16.67
N ARG A 174 -0.92 -16.78 17.06
CA ARG A 174 -2.10 -16.26 16.36
C ARG A 174 -2.14 -14.74 16.36
N GLU A 175 -1.90 -14.11 17.48
CA GLU A 175 -1.84 -12.65 17.57
C GLU A 175 -0.70 -12.08 16.73
N LEU A 176 0.47 -12.70 16.77
CA LEU A 176 1.61 -12.28 15.97
C LEU A 176 1.39 -12.46 14.46
N LYS A 177 0.64 -13.48 14.03
CA LYS A 177 0.27 -13.69 12.61
C LYS A 177 -0.60 -12.58 12.05
N ASN A 178 -1.37 -11.89 12.87
CA ASN A 178 -2.16 -10.72 12.45
C ASN A 178 -1.27 -9.50 12.13
N CYS A 179 -0.05 -9.46 12.69
CA CYS A 179 0.86 -8.31 12.56
C CYS A 179 2.08 -8.59 11.67
N TYR A 180 2.53 -9.85 11.59
CA TYR A 180 3.80 -10.21 10.98
C TYR A 180 3.68 -11.42 10.09
N SER A 181 4.55 -11.53 9.06
CA SER A 181 4.58 -12.72 8.22
C SER A 181 5.16 -13.92 8.97
N ILE A 182 4.71 -15.13 8.59
CA ILE A 182 5.18 -16.39 9.18
C ILE A 182 6.72 -16.51 9.11
N ARG A 183 7.35 -16.04 8.03
CA ARG A 183 8.81 -16.03 7.87
C ARG A 183 9.53 -15.11 8.86
N GLN A 184 8.92 -13.96 9.18
CA GLN A 184 9.48 -13.05 10.18
C GLN A 184 9.32 -13.61 11.59
N ILE A 185 8.17 -14.21 11.90
CA ILE A 185 7.92 -14.87 13.19
C ILE A 185 8.90 -16.01 13.40
N GLU A 186 9.06 -16.91 12.41
CA GLU A 186 10.03 -18.01 12.43
C GLU A 186 11.43 -17.50 12.74
N ARG A 187 11.86 -16.46 12.05
CA ARG A 187 13.23 -15.92 12.18
C ARG A 187 13.50 -15.28 13.53
N VAL A 188 12.52 -14.57 14.08
CA VAL A 188 12.67 -13.83 15.36
C VAL A 188 12.49 -14.74 16.58
N ILE A 189 11.55 -15.67 16.52
CA ILE A 189 11.21 -16.56 17.64
C ILE A 189 12.05 -17.83 17.62
N GLY A 190 12.47 -18.29 16.43
CA GLY A 190 13.23 -19.53 16.26
C GLY A 190 12.38 -20.80 16.26
N ILE A 191 11.06 -20.69 16.07
CA ILE A 191 10.13 -21.81 15.96
C ILE A 191 9.90 -22.14 14.49
N SER A 192 9.87 -23.44 14.14
CA SER A 192 9.72 -23.87 12.76
C SER A 192 8.43 -23.34 12.11
N ARG A 193 8.52 -23.02 10.82
CA ARG A 193 7.40 -22.49 10.02
C ARG A 193 6.14 -23.35 10.09
N GLY A 194 6.30 -24.68 10.14
CA GLY A 194 5.18 -25.61 10.25
C GLY A 194 4.38 -25.45 11.54
N ILE A 195 5.04 -25.16 12.65
CA ILE A 195 4.38 -24.89 13.94
C ILE A 195 3.67 -23.53 13.89
N VAL A 196 4.35 -22.49 13.39
CA VAL A 196 3.75 -21.15 13.25
C VAL A 196 2.53 -21.17 12.31
N HIS A 197 2.54 -21.99 11.27
CA HIS A 197 1.41 -22.09 10.35
C HIS A 197 0.19 -22.78 10.98
N LYS A 198 0.43 -23.84 11.78
CA LYS A 198 -0.63 -24.66 12.42
C LYS A 198 -1.18 -24.09 13.73
N SER A 199 -0.57 -23.01 14.25
CA SER A 199 -1.01 -22.35 15.49
C SER A 199 -2.29 -21.53 15.38
#